data_c01d28edfded17943224c714e69c0539
#
_entry.id   c01d28edfded17943224c714e69c0539
#
_cell.length_a   1.000
_cell.length_b   1.000
_cell.length_c   1.000
_cell.angle_alpha   90.00
_cell.angle_beta   90.00
_cell.angle_gamma   90.00
#
_symmetry.space_group_name_H-M   'P 1'
#
loop_
_entity.id
_entity.type
_entity.pdbx_description
1 polymer ?
#
loop_
_entity_poly.entity_id
_entity_poly.type
_entity_poly.pdbx_seq_one_letter_code
_entity_poly.pdbx_strand_id
1 'polypeptide(L)'
;MSPKFGTSGLRGLVSDLNDKVIANYVQAFSEACPTGDTIHVGRDLRSSSPKIMQAVINTIREVGLTAIDHGALPTPALALASITAGHSAIMVTGSHIPADRNGLKFYVPSGEINKTDETAIVKALKRPQSSSFQRGIYIETSSALNTFITRYI
;
A
#
# COMPACT_ATOMS: atom_id res chain seq x y z
N MET A 1 -1.48 17.05 -12.66
CA MET A 1 -2.54 16.02 -12.81
C MET A 1 -2.60 15.15 -11.57
N SER A 2 -3.80 14.87 -11.11
CA SER A 2 -3.99 13.99 -9.95
C SER A 2 -3.55 12.55 -10.27
N PRO A 3 -3.06 11.80 -9.27
CA PRO A 3 -2.78 10.37 -9.44
C PRO A 3 -4.03 9.61 -9.86
N LYS A 4 -3.85 8.60 -10.68
CA LYS A 4 -4.94 7.77 -11.23
C LYS A 4 -4.56 6.31 -11.23
N PHE A 5 -5.57 5.44 -11.16
CA PHE A 5 -5.36 4.01 -11.40
C PHE A 5 -5.06 3.78 -12.87
N GLY A 6 -3.95 3.10 -13.14
CA GLY A 6 -3.55 2.66 -14.47
C GLY A 6 -3.63 1.15 -14.57
N THR A 7 -2.84 0.57 -15.47
CA THR A 7 -2.80 -0.89 -15.64
C THR A 7 -2.10 -1.60 -14.47
N SER A 8 -1.26 -0.89 -13.71
CA SER A 8 -0.47 -1.46 -12.62
C SER A 8 -0.55 -0.60 -11.36
N GLY A 9 -1.76 -0.37 -10.86
CA GLY A 9 -1.99 0.35 -9.63
C GLY A 9 -2.14 1.85 -9.81
N LEU A 10 -2.09 2.57 -8.69
CA LEU A 10 -2.19 4.03 -8.66
C LEU A 10 -0.87 4.64 -9.09
N ARG A 11 -0.91 5.56 -10.06
CA ARG A 11 0.29 6.20 -10.61
C ARG A 11 0.14 7.70 -10.66
N GLY A 12 1.22 8.43 -10.44
CA GLY A 12 1.25 9.87 -10.56
C GLY A 12 2.66 10.44 -10.45
N LEU A 13 2.77 11.74 -10.66
CA LEU A 13 4.03 12.45 -10.38
C LEU A 13 4.31 12.43 -8.88
N VAL A 14 5.58 12.32 -8.51
CA VAL A 14 5.98 12.36 -7.10
C VAL A 14 5.45 13.62 -6.42
N SER A 15 5.46 14.76 -7.12
CA SER A 15 4.94 16.02 -6.58
C SER A 15 3.44 15.98 -6.30
N ASP A 16 2.68 15.11 -6.97
CA ASP A 16 1.24 14.94 -6.77
C ASP A 16 0.91 13.87 -5.74
N LEU A 17 1.87 13.00 -5.42
CA LEU A 17 1.73 11.96 -4.40
C LEU A 17 2.14 12.52 -3.02
N ASN A 18 1.45 13.58 -2.60
CA ASN A 18 1.69 14.19 -1.30
C ASN A 18 0.98 13.42 -0.19
N ASP A 19 1.28 13.77 1.06
CA ASP A 19 0.77 13.05 2.24
C ASP A 19 -0.76 12.99 2.26
N LYS A 20 -1.43 14.08 1.88
CA LYS A 20 -2.90 14.14 1.88
C LYS A 20 -3.50 13.20 0.84
N VAL A 21 -2.96 13.19 -0.37
CA VAL A 21 -3.42 12.31 -1.45
C VAL A 21 -3.20 10.84 -1.06
N ILE A 22 -2.02 10.53 -0.53
CA ILE A 22 -1.72 9.17 -0.06
C ILE A 22 -2.69 8.75 1.03
N ALA A 23 -2.92 9.62 2.02
CA ALA A 23 -3.86 9.35 3.10
C ALA A 23 -5.27 9.08 2.57
N ASN A 24 -5.72 9.87 1.60
CA ASN A 24 -7.05 9.71 1.00
C ASN A 24 -7.19 8.32 0.37
N TYR A 25 -6.21 7.90 -0.43
CA TYR A 25 -6.27 6.60 -1.11
C TYR A 25 -6.14 5.43 -0.14
N VAL A 26 -5.26 5.53 0.86
CA VAL A 26 -5.10 4.46 1.85
C VAL A 26 -6.36 4.31 2.69
N GLN A 27 -6.97 5.40 3.13
CA GLN A 27 -8.24 5.35 3.86
C GLN A 27 -9.36 4.77 3.00
N ALA A 28 -9.45 5.22 1.75
CA ALA A 28 -10.45 4.70 0.81
C ALA A 28 -10.26 3.21 0.57
N PHE A 29 -9.02 2.74 0.42
CA PHE A 29 -8.72 1.33 0.28
C PHE A 29 -9.16 0.53 1.51
N SER A 30 -8.85 1.03 2.71
CA SER A 30 -9.23 0.33 3.94
C SER A 30 -10.74 0.24 4.14
N GLU A 31 -11.50 1.20 3.62
CA GLU A 31 -12.97 1.18 3.66
C GLU A 31 -13.58 0.29 2.58
N ALA A 32 -13.07 0.42 1.35
CA ALA A 32 -13.63 -0.27 0.20
C ALA A 32 -13.27 -1.76 0.17
N CYS A 33 -12.12 -2.11 0.72
CA CYS A 33 -11.58 -3.47 0.68
C CYS A 33 -11.20 -3.92 2.09
N PRO A 34 -12.18 -4.08 3.00
CA PRO A 34 -11.88 -4.48 4.39
C PRO A 34 -11.30 -5.89 4.42
N THR A 35 -10.13 -6.04 5.01
CA THR A 35 -9.39 -7.31 5.03
C THR A 35 -8.81 -7.60 6.42
N GLY A 36 -9.59 -7.30 7.46
CA GLY A 36 -9.15 -7.47 8.83
C GLY A 36 -8.45 -6.24 9.35
N ASP A 37 -7.47 -6.42 10.23
CA ASP A 37 -6.86 -5.35 11.01
C ASP A 37 -5.40 -5.06 10.62
N THR A 38 -4.87 -5.69 9.57
CA THR A 38 -3.44 -5.63 9.26
C THR A 38 -3.20 -5.38 7.79
N ILE A 39 -2.30 -4.44 7.50
CA ILE A 39 -1.84 -4.16 6.14
C ILE A 39 -0.31 -4.24 6.12
N HIS A 40 0.21 -5.08 5.23
CA HIS A 40 1.66 -5.18 4.97
C HIS A 40 2.08 -4.08 4.02
N VAL A 41 3.23 -3.45 4.27
CA VAL A 41 3.73 -2.35 3.43
C VAL A 41 5.17 -2.63 3.03
N GLY A 42 5.46 -2.43 1.76
CA GLY A 42 6.81 -2.55 1.23
C GLY A 42 7.08 -1.47 0.19
N ARG A 43 8.33 -1.36 -0.25
CA ARG A 43 8.72 -0.35 -1.22
C ARG A 43 9.83 -0.83 -2.14
N ASP A 44 9.94 -0.16 -3.29
CA ASP A 44 11.08 -0.31 -4.17
C ASP A 44 12.24 0.60 -3.72
N LEU A 45 13.29 0.68 -4.54
CA LEU A 45 14.51 1.43 -4.21
C LEU A 45 14.51 2.86 -4.76
N ARG A 46 13.40 3.37 -5.28
CA ARG A 46 13.33 4.75 -5.76
C ARG A 46 13.55 5.72 -4.60
N SER A 47 14.21 6.84 -4.87
CA SER A 47 14.53 7.83 -3.83
C SER A 47 13.29 8.42 -3.18
N SER A 48 12.16 8.48 -3.88
CA SER A 48 10.89 8.99 -3.35
C SER A 48 10.11 7.96 -2.52
N SER A 49 10.45 6.67 -2.64
CA SER A 49 9.64 5.60 -2.03
C SER A 49 9.64 5.59 -0.50
N PRO A 50 10.77 5.86 0.21
CA PRO A 50 10.75 5.88 1.66
C PRO A 50 9.76 6.88 2.25
N LYS A 51 9.70 8.08 1.71
CA LYS A 51 8.79 9.12 2.20
C LYS A 51 7.33 8.77 1.93
N ILE A 52 7.04 8.24 0.74
CA ILE A 52 5.69 7.79 0.38
C ILE A 52 5.27 6.63 1.29
N MET A 53 6.15 5.66 1.52
CA MET A 53 5.88 4.54 2.41
C MET A 53 5.57 5.02 3.83
N GLN A 54 6.28 6.02 4.33
CA GLN A 54 6.04 6.56 5.66
C GLN A 54 4.63 7.15 5.75
N ALA A 55 4.18 7.87 4.72
CA ALA A 55 2.82 8.41 4.66
C ALA A 55 1.77 7.30 4.64
N VAL A 56 2.03 6.21 3.92
CA VAL A 56 1.16 5.03 3.90
C VAL A 56 1.04 4.43 5.31
N ILE A 57 2.17 4.20 5.96
CA ILE A 57 2.22 3.61 7.31
C ILE A 57 1.49 4.51 8.31
N ASN A 58 1.74 5.81 8.27
CA ASN A 58 1.09 6.77 9.17
C ASN A 58 -0.43 6.69 9.02
N THR A 59 -0.94 6.64 7.80
CA THR A 59 -2.37 6.59 7.55
C THR A 59 -2.99 5.28 8.04
N ILE A 60 -2.33 4.15 7.79
CA ILE A 60 -2.80 2.84 8.28
C ILE A 60 -2.99 2.89 9.80
N ARG A 61 -2.02 3.47 10.50
CA ARG A 61 -2.09 3.58 11.97
C ARG A 61 -3.17 4.55 12.42
N GLU A 62 -3.37 5.65 11.70
CA GLU A 62 -4.39 6.65 12.03
C GLU A 62 -5.81 6.08 11.91
N VAL A 63 -6.05 5.15 11.00
CA VAL A 63 -7.34 4.47 10.91
C VAL A 63 -7.47 3.29 11.87
N GLY A 64 -6.48 3.07 12.73
CA GLY A 64 -6.54 2.06 13.78
C GLY A 64 -6.08 0.67 13.37
N LEU A 65 -5.47 0.54 12.20
CA LEU A 65 -5.00 -0.76 11.69
C LEU A 65 -3.52 -0.96 12.02
N THR A 66 -3.09 -2.22 11.99
CA THR A 66 -1.69 -2.58 12.17
C THR A 66 -0.95 -2.46 10.84
N ALA A 67 0.17 -1.75 10.85
CA ALA A 67 1.06 -1.65 9.70
C ALA A 67 2.29 -2.53 9.91
N ILE A 68 2.53 -3.47 9.00
CA ILE A 68 3.73 -4.30 9.02
C ILE A 68 4.68 -3.77 7.93
N ASP A 69 5.78 -3.19 8.37
CA ASP A 69 6.78 -2.56 7.51
C ASP A 69 7.84 -3.58 7.11
N HIS A 70 7.86 -3.95 5.83
CA HIS A 70 8.84 -4.88 5.27
C HIS A 70 10.07 -4.21 4.67
N GLY A 71 10.11 -2.87 4.67
CA GLY A 71 11.19 -2.13 4.06
C GLY A 71 11.24 -2.30 2.54
N ALA A 72 12.45 -2.30 1.99
CA ALA A 72 12.66 -2.50 0.56
C ALA A 72 12.70 -3.99 0.23
N LEU A 73 11.83 -4.41 -0.70
CA LEU A 73 11.79 -5.79 -1.17
C LEU A 73 11.08 -5.85 -2.52
N PRO A 74 11.26 -6.96 -3.27
CA PRO A 74 10.51 -7.14 -4.52
C PRO A 74 9.01 -7.28 -4.25
N THR A 75 8.18 -6.77 -5.17
CA THR A 75 6.73 -6.85 -5.06
C THR A 75 6.21 -8.27 -4.81
N PRO A 76 6.70 -9.32 -5.50
CA PRO A 76 6.23 -10.69 -5.22
C PRO A 76 6.50 -11.16 -3.79
N ALA A 77 7.58 -10.71 -3.17
CA ALA A 77 7.89 -11.07 -1.79
C ALA A 77 6.86 -10.49 -0.82
N LEU A 78 6.46 -9.24 -1.03
CA LEU A 78 5.40 -8.61 -0.22
C LEU A 78 4.06 -9.32 -0.42
N ALA A 79 3.69 -9.58 -1.66
CA ALA A 79 2.44 -10.25 -2.00
C ALA A 79 2.37 -11.65 -1.35
N LEU A 80 3.47 -12.41 -1.42
CA LEU A 80 3.52 -13.73 -0.77
C LEU A 80 3.29 -13.62 0.73
N ALA A 81 3.95 -12.68 1.40
CA ALA A 81 3.81 -12.50 2.84
C ALA A 81 2.37 -12.16 3.24
N SER A 82 1.75 -11.21 2.54
CA SER A 82 0.40 -10.77 2.88
C SER A 82 -0.66 -11.83 2.57
N ILE A 83 -0.56 -12.48 1.43
CA ILE A 83 -1.50 -13.53 1.02
C ILE A 83 -1.40 -14.73 1.97
N THR A 84 -0.20 -15.15 2.31
CA THR A 84 0.03 -16.27 3.24
C THR A 84 -0.58 -15.98 4.61
N ALA A 85 -0.49 -14.73 5.07
CA ALA A 85 -1.05 -14.31 6.36
C ALA A 85 -2.56 -14.05 6.29
N GLY A 86 -3.16 -13.99 5.11
CA GLY A 86 -4.56 -13.62 4.94
C GLY A 86 -4.82 -12.13 5.14
N HIS A 87 -3.84 -11.30 4.84
CA HIS A 87 -3.89 -9.85 5.04
C HIS A 87 -3.85 -9.09 3.72
N SER A 88 -4.10 -7.79 3.78
CA SER A 88 -3.90 -6.87 2.67
C SER A 88 -2.46 -6.36 2.63
N ALA A 89 -2.08 -5.76 1.50
CA ALA A 89 -0.76 -5.14 1.36
C ALA A 89 -0.82 -3.91 0.45
N ILE A 90 0.14 -3.01 0.66
CA ILE A 90 0.36 -1.86 -0.21
C ILE A 90 1.84 -1.83 -0.58
N MET A 91 2.14 -1.89 -1.87
CA MET A 91 3.51 -1.76 -2.37
C MET A 91 3.74 -0.37 -2.95
N VAL A 92 4.76 0.31 -2.46
CA VAL A 92 5.19 1.60 -3.01
C VAL A 92 6.19 1.31 -4.12
N THR A 93 5.75 1.44 -5.35
CA THR A 93 6.58 1.11 -6.50
C THR A 93 6.24 1.92 -7.74
N GLY A 94 7.27 2.36 -8.42
CA GLY A 94 7.13 2.98 -9.73
C GLY A 94 7.16 1.98 -10.88
N SER A 95 7.44 0.71 -10.61
CA SER A 95 7.63 -0.30 -11.66
C SER A 95 8.65 0.16 -12.71
N HIS A 96 8.22 0.34 -13.96
CA HIS A 96 9.08 0.77 -15.07
C HIS A 96 8.84 2.22 -15.50
N ILE A 97 8.05 2.99 -14.74
CA ILE A 97 7.75 4.38 -15.09
C ILE A 97 8.93 5.30 -14.75
N PRO A 98 8.99 6.51 -15.34
CA PRO A 98 10.10 7.45 -15.11
C PRO A 98 10.32 7.80 -13.64
N ALA A 99 11.53 8.25 -13.30
CA ALA A 99 11.96 8.50 -11.93
C ALA A 99 11.18 9.63 -11.22
N ASP A 100 10.57 10.55 -11.97
CA ASP A 100 9.74 11.62 -11.42
C ASP A 100 8.33 11.16 -11.04
N ARG A 101 8.04 9.87 -11.23
CA ARG A 101 6.76 9.26 -10.91
C ARG A 101 6.94 8.15 -9.88
N ASN A 102 5.84 7.81 -9.24
CA ASN A 102 5.80 6.67 -8.33
C ASN A 102 4.35 6.19 -8.24
N GLY A 103 4.08 5.24 -7.38
CA GLY A 103 2.73 4.75 -7.24
C GLY A 103 2.53 3.80 -6.09
N LEU A 104 1.29 3.38 -5.96
CA LEU A 104 0.85 2.41 -4.97
C LEU A 104 0.17 1.24 -5.67
N LYS A 105 0.59 0.01 -5.36
CA LYS A 105 -0.11 -1.21 -5.76
C LYS A 105 -0.79 -1.79 -4.54
N PHE A 106 -2.07 -2.08 -4.67
CA PHE A 106 -2.90 -2.57 -3.57
C PHE A 106 -3.17 -4.07 -3.74
N TYR A 107 -3.09 -4.79 -2.64
CA TYR A 107 -3.34 -6.23 -2.59
C TYR A 107 -4.36 -6.54 -1.49
N VAL A 108 -5.31 -7.40 -1.81
CA VAL A 108 -6.22 -8.03 -0.86
C VAL A 108 -5.77 -9.48 -0.66
N PRO A 109 -6.33 -10.23 0.31
CA PRO A 109 -5.86 -11.60 0.57
C PRO A 109 -5.87 -12.54 -0.63
N SER A 110 -6.70 -12.27 -1.64
CA SER A 110 -6.77 -13.07 -2.86
C SER A 110 -5.78 -12.67 -3.95
N GLY A 111 -5.10 -11.50 -3.81
CA GLY A 111 -4.14 -11.03 -4.80
C GLY A 111 -4.27 -9.54 -5.07
N GLU A 112 -3.74 -9.10 -6.21
CA GLU A 112 -3.85 -7.69 -6.61
C GLU A 112 -5.31 -7.30 -6.83
N ILE A 113 -5.68 -6.06 -6.45
CA ILE A 113 -7.07 -5.59 -6.62
C ILE A 113 -7.47 -5.58 -8.10
N ASN A 114 -8.75 -5.78 -8.35
CA ASN A 114 -9.34 -5.76 -9.69
C ASN A 114 -10.04 -4.42 -9.97
N LYS A 115 -10.65 -4.31 -11.16
CA LYS A 115 -11.34 -3.06 -11.56
C LYS A 115 -12.55 -2.74 -10.68
N THR A 116 -13.24 -3.76 -10.17
CA THR A 116 -14.34 -3.56 -9.22
C THR A 116 -13.83 -2.94 -7.93
N ASP A 117 -12.70 -3.43 -7.42
CA ASP A 117 -12.07 -2.88 -6.22
C ASP A 117 -11.63 -1.43 -6.45
N GLU A 118 -11.00 -1.13 -7.61
CA GLU A 118 -10.61 0.23 -7.96
C GLU A 118 -11.80 1.19 -7.98
N THR A 119 -12.91 0.76 -8.56
CA THR A 119 -14.14 1.55 -8.61
C THR A 119 -14.67 1.83 -7.20
N ALA A 120 -14.63 0.83 -6.32
CA ALA A 120 -15.06 0.98 -4.93
C ALA A 120 -14.15 1.96 -4.17
N ILE A 121 -12.84 1.92 -4.41
CA ILE A 121 -11.89 2.86 -3.81
C ILE A 121 -12.17 4.29 -4.26
N VAL A 122 -12.36 4.50 -5.55
CA VAL A 122 -12.68 5.83 -6.10
C VAL A 122 -13.97 6.39 -5.50
N LYS A 123 -14.98 5.53 -5.32
CA LYS A 123 -16.22 5.91 -4.64
C LYS A 123 -15.97 6.31 -3.18
N ALA A 124 -15.14 5.55 -2.48
CA ALA A 124 -14.83 5.81 -1.08
C ALA A 124 -14.05 7.12 -0.89
N LEU A 125 -13.29 7.57 -1.89
CA LEU A 125 -12.60 8.86 -1.86
C LEU A 125 -13.53 10.05 -1.65
N LYS A 126 -14.80 9.93 -2.02
CA LYS A 126 -15.79 11.00 -1.90
C LYS A 126 -16.44 11.07 -0.53
N ARG A 127 -16.17 10.09 0.34
CA ARG A 127 -16.74 10.04 1.68
C ARG A 127 -15.91 10.87 2.65
N PRO A 128 -16.53 11.39 3.74
CA PRO A 128 -15.76 12.03 4.80
C PRO A 128 -14.75 11.05 5.38
N GLN A 129 -13.55 11.54 5.63
CA GLN A 129 -12.50 10.73 6.21
C GLN A 129 -12.67 10.64 7.72
N SER A 130 -12.37 9.47 8.27
CA SER A 130 -12.43 9.23 9.70
C SER A 130 -11.10 8.68 10.20
N SER A 131 -10.79 8.95 11.46
CA SER A 131 -9.65 8.37 12.12
C SER A 131 -10.12 7.64 13.38
N SER A 132 -9.36 6.63 13.79
CA SER A 132 -9.64 5.89 15.01
C SER A 132 -9.21 6.70 16.24
N PHE A 133 -9.92 6.53 17.36
CA PHE A 133 -9.49 7.06 18.64
C PHE A 133 -8.17 6.44 19.10
N GLN A 134 -7.93 5.20 18.72
CA GLN A 134 -6.73 4.48 19.09
C GLN A 134 -5.88 4.23 17.86
N ARG A 135 -4.65 4.71 17.92
CA ARG A 135 -3.71 4.53 16.82
C ARG A 135 -3.29 3.06 16.71
N GLY A 136 -3.19 2.57 15.48
CA GLY A 136 -2.79 1.19 15.21
C GLY A 136 -1.32 0.92 15.51
N ILE A 137 -0.97 -0.36 15.49
CA ILE A 137 0.36 -0.85 15.87
C ILE A 137 1.30 -0.77 14.64
N TYR A 138 2.57 -0.46 14.91
CA TYR A 138 3.63 -0.51 13.91
C TYR A 138 4.56 -1.68 14.22
N ILE A 139 4.79 -2.54 13.21
CA ILE A 139 5.69 -3.68 13.31
C ILE A 139 6.67 -3.61 12.15
N GLU A 140 7.97 -3.71 12.44
CA GLU A 140 9.01 -3.75 11.42
C GLU A 140 9.53 -5.18 11.29
N THR A 141 9.74 -5.65 10.07
CA THR A 141 10.25 -7.01 9.81
C THR A 141 11.08 -7.03 8.53
N SER A 142 12.01 -7.98 8.45
CA SER A 142 12.81 -8.23 7.25
C SER A 142 12.69 -9.68 6.77
N SER A 143 11.80 -10.47 7.36
CA SER A 143 11.72 -11.91 7.09
C SER A 143 11.08 -12.26 5.75
N ALA A 144 10.26 -11.37 5.16
CA ALA A 144 9.52 -11.67 3.93
C ALA A 144 10.45 -11.96 2.75
N LEU A 145 11.54 -11.21 2.61
CA LEU A 145 12.50 -11.44 1.52
C LEU A 145 13.17 -12.81 1.67
N ASN A 146 13.59 -13.18 2.86
CA ASN A 146 14.22 -14.47 3.12
C ASN A 146 13.25 -15.63 2.83
N THR A 147 12.00 -15.51 3.24
CA THR A 147 10.95 -16.48 2.96
C THR A 147 10.74 -16.65 1.47
N PHE A 148 10.67 -15.53 0.74
CA PHE A 148 10.51 -15.53 -0.72
C PHE A 148 11.69 -16.24 -1.40
N ILE A 149 12.91 -15.89 -1.03
CA ILE A 149 14.14 -16.51 -1.58
C ILE A 149 14.12 -18.00 -1.33
N THR A 150 13.84 -18.43 -0.12
CA THR A 150 13.82 -19.86 0.26
C THR A 150 12.81 -20.65 -0.57
N ARG A 151 11.65 -20.04 -0.88
CA ARG A 151 10.61 -20.72 -1.65
C ARG A 151 10.99 -20.90 -3.13
N TYR A 152 11.74 -19.98 -3.72
CA TYR A 152 12.00 -19.93 -5.15
C TYR A 152 13.44 -20.26 -5.55
N ILE A 153 14.28 -20.66 -4.63
CA ILE A 153 15.64 -21.17 -4.88
C ILE A 153 15.74 -22.69 -4.54
#